data_619fc8ca28caf93ea7c03aeedb637b0c
#
_entry.id   619fc8ca28caf93ea7c03aeedb637b0c
#
_cell.length_a   1.000
_cell.length_b   1.000
_cell.length_c   1.000
_cell.angle_alpha   90.00
_cell.angle_beta   90.00
_cell.angle_gamma   90.00
#
_symmetry.space_group_name_H-M   'P 1'
#
loop_
_entity.id
_entity.type
_entity.pdbx_description
1 polymer ?
#
loop_
_entity_poly.entity_id
_entity_poly.type
_entity_poly.pdbx_seq_one_letter_code
_entity_poly.pdbx_strand_id
1 'polypeptide(L)'
;MRKEVKLGDILDYEQPNLYIVRNSNYDKTFDIPVLTAGQSFILGYTNEKENIFKAKENPVIIFDDFTTASKYVDFDFKIKSSAMKILKAREGIDIKYVYYAMQNIKFDNQLHKRYWISEYSKIKLLIPDIKIQEKIVKELDLVIKVLDYKKKQIKLFDELIKSQFVDYAIFKNLEVA
;
A
#
# COMPACT_ATOMS: atom_id res chain seq x y z
N MET A 1 0.47 14.41 24.67
CA MET A 1 1.75 15.13 24.44
C MET A 1 2.37 14.60 23.15
N ARG A 2 3.00 15.42 22.28
CA ARG A 2 3.67 14.93 21.07
C ARG A 2 5.14 14.67 21.39
N LYS A 3 5.67 13.52 20.99
CA LYS A 3 7.10 13.19 21.15
C LYS A 3 7.75 13.04 19.77
N GLU A 4 8.93 13.58 19.61
CA GLU A 4 9.76 13.32 18.43
C GLU A 4 10.54 12.03 18.65
N VAL A 5 10.29 11.02 17.79
CA VAL A 5 10.90 9.70 17.90
C VAL A 5 11.38 9.20 16.53
N LYS A 6 12.41 8.37 16.47
CA LYS A 6 12.89 7.77 15.22
C LYS A 6 11.94 6.66 14.78
N LEU A 7 11.79 6.46 13.46
CA LEU A 7 11.02 5.35 12.91
C LEU A 7 11.48 3.99 13.46
N GLY A 8 12.77 3.76 13.58
CA GLY A 8 13.31 2.50 14.12
C GLY A 8 13.08 2.31 15.62
N ASP A 9 12.66 3.35 16.36
CA ASP A 9 12.31 3.24 17.78
C ASP A 9 10.84 2.80 17.98
N ILE A 10 10.00 2.95 16.95
CA ILE A 10 8.55 2.67 16.98
C ILE A 10 8.12 1.55 16.04
N LEU A 11 8.99 1.15 15.12
CA LEU A 11 8.77 0.05 14.17
C LEU A 11 9.87 -1.01 14.30
N ASP A 12 9.45 -2.25 14.40
CA ASP A 12 10.33 -3.40 14.16
C ASP A 12 10.24 -3.79 12.68
N TYR A 13 11.34 -4.32 12.11
CA TYR A 13 11.32 -4.86 10.77
C TYR A 13 11.60 -6.36 10.75
N GLU A 14 10.92 -7.05 9.86
CA GLU A 14 11.14 -8.47 9.57
C GLU A 14 11.60 -8.65 8.13
N GLN A 15 12.59 -9.52 7.92
CA GLN A 15 13.00 -9.93 6.58
C GLN A 15 11.94 -10.87 6.00
N PRO A 16 11.53 -10.69 4.73
CA PRO A 16 10.42 -11.44 4.15
C PRO A 16 10.79 -12.86 3.70
N ASN A 17 11.99 -13.36 3.97
CA ASN A 17 12.55 -14.59 3.39
C ASN A 17 11.61 -15.80 3.55
N LEU A 18 10.93 -15.92 4.70
CA LEU A 18 9.99 -17.01 4.98
C LEU A 18 8.76 -16.98 4.05
N TYR A 19 8.35 -15.80 3.62
CA TYR A 19 7.10 -15.54 2.88
C TYR A 19 7.30 -15.44 1.37
N ILE A 20 8.53 -15.66 0.88
CA ILE A 20 8.84 -15.60 -0.56
C ILE A 20 8.18 -16.78 -1.26
N VAL A 21 7.50 -16.51 -2.39
CA VAL A 21 6.92 -17.55 -3.23
C VAL A 21 8.00 -18.45 -3.82
N ARG A 22 7.72 -19.76 -3.91
CA ARG A 22 8.64 -20.77 -4.45
C ARG A 22 8.62 -20.83 -5.97
N ASN A 23 7.48 -20.45 -6.56
CA ASN A 23 7.30 -20.46 -8.01
C ASN A 23 6.67 -19.16 -8.52
N SER A 24 6.62 -19.00 -9.85
CA SER A 24 6.05 -17.80 -10.49
C SER A 24 4.75 -18.11 -11.23
N ASN A 25 4.08 -19.21 -10.89
CA ASN A 25 2.78 -19.57 -11.45
C ASN A 25 1.68 -18.73 -10.78
N TYR A 26 1.40 -17.58 -11.36
CA TYR A 26 0.37 -16.68 -10.88
C TYR A 26 -0.89 -16.80 -11.72
N ASP A 27 -2.05 -16.89 -11.06
CA ASP A 27 -3.35 -16.93 -11.73
C ASP A 27 -4.36 -16.07 -10.96
N LYS A 28 -5.26 -15.42 -11.68
CA LYS A 28 -6.30 -14.55 -11.09
C LYS A 28 -7.36 -15.34 -10.29
N THR A 29 -7.44 -16.65 -10.49
CA THR A 29 -8.34 -17.55 -9.76
C THR A 29 -7.80 -17.98 -8.40
N PHE A 30 -6.52 -17.70 -8.11
CA PHE A 30 -5.93 -18.01 -6.81
C PHE A 30 -6.23 -16.91 -5.76
N ASP A 31 -6.18 -17.27 -4.49
CA ASP A 31 -6.67 -16.41 -3.39
C ASP A 31 -5.58 -15.56 -2.73
N ILE A 32 -4.32 -16.01 -2.77
CA ILE A 32 -3.25 -15.38 -2.00
C ILE A 32 -2.47 -14.39 -2.85
N PRO A 33 -2.56 -13.08 -2.59
CA PRO A 33 -1.82 -12.07 -3.33
C PRO A 33 -0.32 -12.18 -3.06
N VAL A 34 0.47 -11.96 -4.12
CA VAL A 34 1.93 -11.89 -4.09
C VAL A 34 2.37 -10.45 -4.26
N LEU A 35 3.00 -9.91 -3.24
CA LEU A 35 3.45 -8.52 -3.23
C LEU A 35 4.81 -8.35 -3.87
N THR A 36 5.00 -7.23 -4.55
CA THR A 36 6.26 -6.80 -5.15
C THR A 36 6.55 -5.34 -4.85
N ALA A 37 7.83 -4.96 -4.91
CA ALA A 37 8.28 -3.58 -4.81
C ALA A 37 7.94 -2.71 -6.05
N GLY A 38 7.46 -3.32 -7.14
CA GLY A 38 7.12 -2.62 -8.38
C GLY A 38 5.88 -1.72 -8.30
N GLN A 39 5.61 -0.99 -9.38
CA GLN A 39 4.45 -0.07 -9.47
C GLN A 39 3.10 -0.77 -9.25
N SER A 40 2.98 -2.02 -9.69
CA SER A 40 1.76 -2.82 -9.55
C SER A 40 1.60 -3.46 -8.18
N PHE A 41 2.30 -3.12 -7.16
CA PHE A 41 2.31 -3.62 -5.79
C PHE A 41 1.84 -5.09 -5.59
N ILE A 42 0.70 -5.49 -6.14
CA ILE A 42 0.25 -6.89 -6.29
C ILE A 42 0.68 -7.38 -7.67
N LEU A 43 1.63 -8.32 -7.68
CA LEU A 43 2.17 -8.91 -8.91
C LEU A 43 1.20 -9.92 -9.53
N GLY A 44 0.48 -10.66 -8.70
CA GLY A 44 -0.47 -11.69 -9.07
C GLY A 44 -0.93 -12.44 -7.83
N TYR A 45 -1.55 -13.61 -8.03
CA TYR A 45 -2.05 -14.45 -6.95
C TYR A 45 -1.43 -15.85 -7.06
N THR A 46 -1.22 -16.52 -5.91
CA THR A 46 -0.66 -17.86 -5.83
C THR A 46 -1.59 -18.81 -5.07
N ASN A 47 -1.47 -20.09 -5.35
CA ASN A 47 -2.15 -21.16 -4.61
C ASN A 47 -1.27 -21.77 -3.49
N GLU A 48 -0.09 -21.22 -3.25
CA GLU A 48 0.77 -21.67 -2.15
C GLU A 48 0.11 -21.37 -0.81
N LYS A 49 -0.13 -22.41 0.01
CA LYS A 49 -0.81 -22.31 1.31
C LYS A 49 0.15 -22.20 2.51
N GLU A 50 1.44 -22.47 2.30
CA GLU A 50 2.45 -22.42 3.35
C GLU A 50 3.10 -21.03 3.43
N ASN A 51 3.55 -20.68 4.63
CA ASN A 51 4.32 -19.45 4.87
C ASN A 51 3.63 -18.20 4.31
N ILE A 52 2.34 -18.05 4.60
CA ILE A 52 1.55 -16.85 4.29
C ILE A 52 1.68 -15.89 5.48
N PHE A 53 2.05 -14.64 5.22
CA PHE A 53 2.03 -13.62 6.27
C PHE A 53 0.60 -13.25 6.63
N LYS A 54 0.26 -13.27 7.94
CA LYS A 54 -1.10 -13.06 8.47
C LYS A 54 -1.35 -11.60 8.84
N ALA A 55 -1.43 -10.73 7.82
CA ALA A 55 -1.64 -9.29 8.04
C ALA A 55 -3.09 -8.92 8.36
N LYS A 56 -4.07 -9.79 8.14
CA LYS A 56 -5.45 -9.58 8.61
C LYS A 56 -5.52 -9.44 10.14
N GLU A 57 -4.73 -10.22 10.84
CA GLU A 57 -4.67 -10.21 12.31
C GLU A 57 -3.77 -9.10 12.84
N ASN A 58 -2.67 -8.84 12.15
CA ASN A 58 -1.67 -7.85 12.53
C ASN A 58 -1.23 -7.06 11.29
N PRO A 59 -1.91 -5.96 10.97
CA PRO A 59 -1.56 -5.12 9.83
C PRO A 59 -0.13 -4.60 9.88
N VAL A 60 0.47 -4.43 8.70
CA VAL A 60 1.88 -4.06 8.55
C VAL A 60 2.09 -3.00 7.49
N ILE A 61 3.28 -2.43 7.44
CA ILE A 61 3.76 -1.65 6.31
C ILE A 61 4.77 -2.50 5.53
N ILE A 62 4.55 -2.67 4.24
CA ILE A 62 5.56 -3.18 3.32
C ILE A 62 6.39 -2.00 2.84
N PHE A 63 7.70 -2.09 3.03
CA PHE A 63 8.66 -1.06 2.68
C PHE A 63 9.64 -1.59 1.64
N ASP A 64 9.75 -0.91 0.51
CA ASP A 64 10.78 -1.21 -0.48
C ASP A 64 12.11 -0.57 -0.06
N ASP A 65 13.09 -1.41 0.20
CA ASP A 65 14.39 -1.01 0.76
C ASP A 65 15.28 -0.23 -0.23
N PHE A 66 14.92 -0.18 -1.51
CA PHE A 66 15.64 0.54 -2.56
C PHE A 66 14.96 1.85 -2.99
N THR A 67 13.64 1.82 -3.15
CA THR A 67 12.87 2.99 -3.61
C THR A 67 12.29 3.80 -2.46
N THR A 68 12.35 3.28 -1.24
CA THR A 68 11.71 3.82 -0.03
C THR A 68 10.18 3.94 -0.11
N ALA A 69 9.58 3.37 -1.15
CA ALA A 69 8.13 3.29 -1.27
C ALA A 69 7.55 2.41 -0.16
N SER A 70 6.40 2.82 0.37
CA SER A 70 5.71 2.07 1.43
C SER A 70 4.25 1.87 1.14
N LYS A 71 3.68 0.76 1.60
CA LYS A 71 2.27 0.41 1.48
C LYS A 71 1.75 -0.20 2.78
N TYR A 72 0.60 0.26 3.23
CA TYR A 72 -0.14 -0.37 4.32
C TYR A 72 -0.84 -1.62 3.81
N VAL A 73 -0.77 -2.72 4.58
CA VAL A 73 -1.34 -4.03 4.24
C VAL A 73 -2.08 -4.61 5.44
N ASP A 74 -3.36 -4.90 5.25
CA ASP A 74 -4.29 -5.50 6.22
C ASP A 74 -4.94 -6.78 5.67
N PHE A 75 -4.31 -7.43 4.71
CA PHE A 75 -4.72 -8.71 4.13
C PHE A 75 -3.54 -9.69 4.07
N ASP A 76 -3.83 -10.99 4.13
CA ASP A 76 -2.83 -12.05 4.08
C ASP A 76 -2.13 -12.09 2.73
N PHE A 77 -0.81 -12.31 2.71
CA PHE A 77 -0.01 -12.21 1.49
C PHE A 77 1.22 -13.11 1.49
N LYS A 78 1.79 -13.29 0.30
CA LYS A 78 3.16 -13.74 0.07
C LYS A 78 3.96 -12.65 -0.64
N ILE A 79 5.27 -12.84 -0.76
CA ILE A 79 6.20 -11.81 -1.25
C ILE A 79 7.03 -12.38 -2.41
N LYS A 80 7.34 -11.52 -3.40
CA LYS A 80 8.14 -11.91 -4.57
C LYS A 80 9.64 -11.99 -4.28
N SER A 81 10.18 -11.08 -3.46
CA SER A 81 11.63 -10.98 -3.26
C SER A 81 12.03 -10.38 -1.91
N SER A 82 13.31 -10.56 -1.54
CA SER A 82 13.90 -10.01 -0.31
C SER A 82 14.21 -8.51 -0.34
N ALA A 83 13.86 -7.82 -1.43
CA ALA A 83 14.04 -6.36 -1.56
C ALA A 83 13.13 -5.58 -0.61
N MET A 84 12.07 -6.20 -0.12
CA MET A 84 11.10 -5.58 0.78
C MET A 84 11.41 -5.86 2.25
N LYS A 85 10.90 -5.02 3.12
CA LYS A 85 10.84 -5.19 4.57
C LYS A 85 9.40 -5.19 5.03
N ILE A 86 9.09 -6.01 6.02
CA ILE A 86 7.81 -6.01 6.71
C ILE A 86 7.99 -5.21 7.99
N LEU A 87 7.33 -4.07 8.11
CA LEU A 87 7.42 -3.20 9.28
C LEU A 87 6.22 -3.42 10.18
N LYS A 88 6.47 -3.66 11.45
CA LYS A 88 5.49 -3.92 12.50
C LYS A 88 5.53 -2.81 13.53
N ALA A 89 4.37 -2.32 13.98
CA ALA A 89 4.32 -1.32 15.04
C ALA A 89 4.66 -1.94 16.39
N ARG A 90 5.39 -1.18 17.19
CA ARG A 90 5.57 -1.49 18.62
C ARG A 90 4.35 -1.08 19.43
N GLU A 91 4.29 -1.53 20.67
CA GLU A 91 3.21 -1.21 21.60
C GLU A 91 2.95 0.31 21.71
N GLY A 92 1.68 0.71 21.72
CA GLY A 92 1.25 2.11 21.80
C GLY A 92 1.37 2.90 20.49
N ILE A 93 1.65 2.21 19.37
CA ILE A 93 1.78 2.81 18.04
C ILE A 93 0.71 2.25 17.10
N ASP A 94 -0.06 3.11 16.46
CA ASP A 94 -0.95 2.76 15.36
C ASP A 94 -0.14 2.67 14.06
N ILE A 95 -0.04 1.47 13.48
CA ILE A 95 0.73 1.22 12.26
C ILE A 95 0.22 2.05 11.07
N LYS A 96 -1.08 2.29 10.99
CA LYS A 96 -1.69 3.06 9.91
C LYS A 96 -1.41 4.56 10.05
N TYR A 97 -1.36 5.06 11.29
CA TYR A 97 -0.89 6.42 11.57
C TYR A 97 0.55 6.60 11.06
N VAL A 98 1.44 5.66 11.39
CA VAL A 98 2.83 5.73 10.93
C VAL A 98 2.89 5.66 9.39
N TYR A 99 2.10 4.79 8.76
CA TYR A 99 2.00 4.74 7.31
C TYR A 99 1.65 6.11 6.70
N TYR A 100 0.63 6.79 7.22
CA TYR A 100 0.25 8.12 6.74
C TYR A 100 1.34 9.17 6.98
N ALA A 101 2.01 9.12 8.13
CA ALA A 101 3.13 10.00 8.41
C ALA A 101 4.29 9.76 7.43
N MET A 102 4.59 8.51 7.10
CA MET A 102 5.64 8.14 6.14
C MET A 102 5.37 8.67 4.73
N GLN A 103 4.09 8.80 4.30
CA GLN A 103 3.76 9.36 2.98
C GLN A 103 4.19 10.83 2.81
N ASN A 104 4.42 11.55 3.90
CA ASN A 104 4.88 12.94 3.88
C ASN A 104 6.41 13.08 3.94
N ILE A 105 7.15 11.99 4.09
CA ILE A 105 8.61 12.01 4.12
C ILE A 105 9.14 12.22 2.70
N LYS A 106 9.86 13.31 2.51
CA LYS A 106 10.66 13.53 1.31
C LYS A 106 12.06 12.95 1.56
N PHE A 107 12.39 11.89 0.86
CA PHE A 107 13.66 11.18 1.01
C PHE A 107 14.36 11.07 -0.33
N ASP A 108 15.66 11.42 -0.36
CA ASP A 108 16.48 11.25 -1.54
C ASP A 108 17.00 9.81 -1.61
N ASN A 109 16.54 9.06 -2.62
CA ASN A 109 16.88 7.66 -2.86
C ASN A 109 17.62 7.44 -4.19
N GLN A 110 18.40 8.40 -4.64
CA GLN A 110 19.12 8.32 -5.93
C GLN A 110 20.19 7.22 -5.96
N LEU A 111 20.73 6.85 -4.81
CA LEU A 111 21.71 5.78 -4.72
C LEU A 111 21.02 4.42 -4.69
N HIS A 112 21.41 3.49 -5.56
CA HIS A 112 20.88 2.13 -5.57
C HIS A 112 21.44 1.29 -4.40
N LYS A 113 20.94 1.55 -3.18
CA LYS A 113 21.33 0.87 -1.95
C LYS A 113 20.11 0.56 -1.07
N ARG A 114 20.31 -0.21 -0.01
CA ARG A 114 19.29 -0.47 1.00
C ARG A 114 19.25 0.66 2.03
N TYR A 115 18.08 1.28 2.20
CA TYR A 115 17.93 2.51 2.98
C TYR A 115 17.40 2.31 4.40
N TRP A 116 16.63 1.26 4.67
CA TRP A 116 15.96 1.14 5.98
C TRP A 116 16.93 1.24 7.15
N ILE A 117 17.90 0.32 7.23
CA ILE A 117 18.85 0.26 8.35
C ILE A 117 19.81 1.43 8.35
N SER A 118 20.29 1.81 7.15
CA SER A 118 21.35 2.82 7.02
C SER A 118 20.87 4.23 7.37
N GLU A 119 19.65 4.60 6.95
CA GLU A 119 19.18 5.98 6.99
C GLU A 119 17.71 6.13 7.36
N TYR A 120 16.80 5.40 6.69
CA TYR A 120 15.37 5.68 6.77
C TYR A 120 14.79 5.46 8.18
N SER A 121 15.23 4.43 8.89
CA SER A 121 14.82 4.17 10.28
C SER A 121 15.24 5.25 11.27
N LYS A 122 16.18 6.12 10.90
CA LYS A 122 16.67 7.23 11.74
C LYS A 122 15.87 8.51 11.59
N ILE A 123 14.97 8.57 10.60
CA ILE A 123 14.09 9.72 10.39
C ILE A 123 13.17 9.86 11.60
N LYS A 124 13.03 11.09 12.07
CA LYS A 124 12.21 11.42 13.22
C LYS A 124 10.81 11.85 12.79
N LEU A 125 9.83 11.35 13.51
CA LEU A 125 8.42 11.71 13.38
C LEU A 125 7.87 12.24 14.71
N LEU A 126 6.85 13.10 14.61
CA LEU A 126 6.07 13.54 15.75
C LEU A 126 4.95 12.54 16.02
N ILE A 127 5.05 11.81 17.13
CA ILE A 127 4.08 10.78 17.51
C ILE A 127 3.24 11.30 18.69
N PRO A 128 1.94 11.53 18.51
CA PRO A 128 1.03 11.85 19.59
C PRO A 128 0.60 10.61 20.37
N ASP A 129 -0.16 10.81 21.46
CA ASP A 129 -0.76 9.72 22.21
C ASP A 129 -1.66 8.86 21.32
N ILE A 130 -1.78 7.55 21.61
CA ILE A 130 -2.48 6.56 20.77
C ILE A 130 -3.90 6.98 20.39
N LYS A 131 -4.67 7.56 21.33
CA LYS A 131 -6.03 8.04 21.05
C LYS A 131 -6.09 9.13 19.98
N ILE A 132 -5.05 9.96 19.90
CA ILE A 132 -4.93 11.00 18.87
C ILE A 132 -4.51 10.38 17.55
N GLN A 133 -3.61 9.38 17.55
CA GLN A 133 -3.25 8.62 16.35
C GLN A 133 -4.48 7.98 15.71
N GLU A 134 -5.27 7.25 16.50
CA GLU A 134 -6.52 6.60 16.06
C GLU A 134 -7.54 7.59 15.50
N LYS A 135 -7.68 8.77 16.13
CA LYS A 135 -8.57 9.82 15.62
C LYS A 135 -8.10 10.31 14.24
N ILE A 136 -6.81 10.60 14.09
CA ILE A 136 -6.23 11.06 12.82
C ILE A 136 -6.42 9.99 11.74
N VAL A 137 -6.18 8.72 12.06
CA VAL A 137 -6.39 7.62 11.11
C VAL A 137 -7.83 7.56 10.63
N LYS A 138 -8.81 7.65 11.53
CA LYS A 138 -10.24 7.66 11.17
C LYS A 138 -10.60 8.83 10.23
N GLU A 139 -10.09 10.01 10.51
CA GLU A 139 -10.32 11.20 9.67
C GLU A 139 -9.69 11.03 8.28
N LEU A 140 -8.45 10.55 8.20
CA LEU A 140 -7.76 10.32 6.92
C LEU A 140 -8.40 9.19 6.11
N ASP A 141 -8.84 8.11 6.77
CA ASP A 141 -9.56 7.02 6.10
C ASP A 141 -10.87 7.51 5.46
N LEU A 142 -11.60 8.41 6.11
CA LEU A 142 -12.78 9.04 5.52
C LEU A 142 -12.43 9.87 4.29
N VAL A 143 -11.38 10.68 4.36
CA VAL A 143 -10.91 11.48 3.22
C VAL A 143 -10.53 10.58 2.04
N ILE A 144 -9.76 9.52 2.27
CA ILE A 144 -9.36 8.56 1.23
C ILE A 144 -10.61 7.90 0.61
N LYS A 145 -11.57 7.49 1.44
CA LYS A 145 -12.83 6.90 0.98
C LYS A 145 -13.61 7.85 0.05
N VAL A 146 -13.69 9.13 0.43
CA VAL A 146 -14.33 10.16 -0.41
C VAL A 146 -13.57 10.34 -1.73
N LEU A 147 -12.24 10.39 -1.70
CA LEU A 147 -11.43 10.49 -2.90
C LEU A 147 -11.64 9.28 -3.84
N ASP A 148 -11.71 8.06 -3.30
CA ASP A 148 -11.96 6.87 -4.11
C ASP A 148 -13.37 6.87 -4.73
N TYR A 149 -14.39 7.33 -3.99
CA TYR A 149 -15.72 7.52 -4.56
C TYR A 149 -15.72 8.55 -5.69
N LYS A 150 -15.01 9.67 -5.51
CA LYS A 150 -14.90 10.70 -6.56
C LYS A 150 -14.19 10.20 -7.80
N LYS A 151 -13.11 9.44 -7.65
CA LYS A 151 -12.42 8.79 -8.79
C LYS A 151 -13.35 7.83 -9.54
N LYS A 152 -14.15 7.02 -8.83
CA LYS A 152 -15.14 6.13 -9.44
C LYS A 152 -16.22 6.93 -10.18
N GLN A 153 -16.72 8.03 -9.61
CA GLN A 153 -17.69 8.91 -10.27
C GLN A 153 -17.13 9.48 -11.57
N ILE A 154 -15.90 9.98 -11.58
CA ILE A 154 -15.25 10.51 -12.79
C ILE A 154 -15.21 9.43 -13.88
N LYS A 155 -14.78 8.20 -13.52
CA LYS A 155 -14.75 7.08 -14.47
C LYS A 155 -16.14 6.78 -15.06
N LEU A 156 -17.19 6.78 -14.24
CA LEU A 156 -18.56 6.55 -14.69
C LEU A 156 -19.05 7.67 -15.61
N PHE A 157 -18.67 8.93 -15.36
CA PHE A 157 -18.98 10.04 -16.26
C PHE A 157 -18.28 9.88 -17.62
N ASP A 158 -17.01 9.45 -17.63
CA ASP A 158 -16.28 9.18 -18.88
C ASP A 158 -16.96 8.04 -19.69
N GLU A 159 -17.41 7.00 -19.00
CA GLU A 159 -18.17 5.90 -19.63
C GLU A 159 -19.52 6.37 -20.19
N LEU A 160 -20.24 7.21 -19.45
CA LEU A 160 -21.50 7.80 -19.89
C LEU A 160 -21.32 8.69 -21.13
N ILE A 161 -20.32 9.57 -21.12
CA ILE A 161 -20.01 10.42 -22.29
C ILE A 161 -19.73 9.58 -23.52
N LYS A 162 -18.94 8.51 -23.38
CA LYS A 162 -18.64 7.59 -24.49
C LYS A 162 -19.91 6.91 -25.02
N SER A 163 -20.78 6.41 -24.14
CA SER A 163 -22.02 5.77 -24.55
C SER A 163 -22.96 6.74 -25.29
N GLN A 164 -23.15 7.95 -24.76
CA GLN A 164 -23.96 8.99 -25.39
C GLN A 164 -23.40 9.39 -26.77
N PHE A 165 -22.09 9.45 -26.91
CA PHE A 165 -21.46 9.73 -28.20
C PHE A 165 -21.74 8.63 -29.24
N VAL A 166 -21.66 7.37 -28.82
CA VAL A 166 -21.95 6.21 -29.66
C VAL A 166 -23.43 6.23 -30.11
N ASP A 167 -24.35 6.44 -29.16
CA ASP A 167 -25.79 6.53 -29.47
C ASP A 167 -26.07 7.65 -30.46
N TYR A 168 -25.51 8.86 -30.25
CA TYR A 168 -25.66 9.98 -31.17
C TYR A 168 -25.09 9.67 -32.56
N ALA A 169 -23.93 9.01 -32.66
CA ALA A 169 -23.34 8.65 -33.94
C ALA A 169 -24.18 7.61 -34.71
N ILE A 170 -24.79 6.65 -33.99
CA ILE A 170 -25.72 5.67 -34.58
C ILE A 170 -26.97 6.34 -35.11
N PHE A 171 -27.60 7.22 -34.33
CA PHE A 171 -28.79 7.97 -34.76
C PHE A 171 -28.52 8.80 -36.01
N LYS A 172 -27.40 9.50 -36.09
CA LYS A 172 -27.06 10.34 -37.26
C LYS A 172 -26.82 9.53 -38.53
N ASN A 173 -26.32 8.30 -38.42
CA ASN A 173 -26.17 7.42 -39.57
C ASN A 173 -27.50 6.81 -40.06
N LEU A 174 -28.53 6.76 -39.22
CA LEU A 174 -29.86 6.30 -39.59
C LEU A 174 -30.70 7.39 -40.25
N GLU A 175 -30.40 8.69 -40.03
CA GLU A 175 -31.07 9.82 -40.69
C GLU A 175 -30.51 10.12 -42.09
N VAL A 176 -29.40 9.50 -42.49
CA VAL A 176 -28.72 9.70 -43.79
C VAL A 176 -28.95 8.51 -44.76
N ALA A 177 -29.64 7.48 -44.32
CA ALA A 177 -30.00 6.28 -45.12
C ALA A 177 -31.51 6.33 -45.48
#